data_93ddc2e9b5ed85801df9b5b4b0748c02
#
_entry.id   93ddc2e9b5ed85801df9b5b4b0748c02
#
_cell.length_a   1.000
_cell.length_b   1.000
_cell.length_c   1.000
_cell.angle_alpha   90.00
_cell.angle_beta   90.00
_cell.angle_gamma   90.00
#
_symmetry.space_group_name_H-M   'P 1'
#
loop_
_entity.id
_entity.type
_entity.pdbx_description
1 polymer ?
#
loop_
_entity_poly.entity_id
_entity_poly.type
_entity_poly.pdbx_seq_one_letter_code
_entity_poly.pdbx_strand_id
1 'polypeptide(L)'
;MKKSNIFVLLLAALLLTSCGIVPGSGKVIEEKGAATDTDGGTLTVPLTNFDTLNPLLTNNNSYYQLSNLLYDRLFAYEGSGRLVPSLVEHVETSDEGKRISLTIKKDIYWEDGTPLTTKDIAETFEAVKKCPDGTTYKDAMRRIMGTSNVEGAARAIVFDDRNIDFEFDKSYGNYMELLSFPILPAHIYGEEGMLEKDDFKVVASGPFTLKKWDKNKRLYLEKNQNYYGSLPYIDEIVGIIFSDDKAIQQAYDAGQVDLCAIDDYTWDRFRSDKKSKVESFETQNLEVLAFNTSDPLLQDVDLRRAIDYSVNKERIIDSLYLSQGTIATFFINPKLSSGLFTREESYLSVDTAVSILEKGGYRDIDGDGYRENKDGGPLVLHILANPLNHRMQTEAQMIADDLKKVGLKARLQTVGAETPEEGKEEEGKTKQTKDLASSLKSGSYQMAVLGMDFSAVADLHAVLGSSGSMNISRYGNEKMNELLKELREEQDPENQKELIDKIYKIFRKDVPYVPIVFKQNVLVCGPNIKGLMRPNAYSIYNGIDDISVIKKETHKNTTKK
;
A
#
# COMPACT_ATOMS: atom_id res chain seq x y z
N MET A 1 -11.72 48.83 61.95
CA MET A 1 -10.88 48.58 60.79
C MET A 1 -10.82 47.08 60.49
N LYS A 2 -11.79 46.59 59.77
CA LYS A 2 -12.02 45.21 59.36
C LYS A 2 -12.39 45.27 57.86
N LYS A 3 -11.47 44.92 56.98
CA LYS A 3 -11.71 44.59 55.54
C LYS A 3 -10.38 44.25 54.89
N SER A 4 -9.85 43.05 55.12
CA SER A 4 -8.69 42.57 54.36
C SER A 4 -8.50 41.04 54.37
N ASN A 5 -9.46 40.24 54.84
CA ASN A 5 -9.23 38.78 54.93
C ASN A 5 -10.17 37.91 54.09
N ILE A 6 -10.95 38.51 53.15
CA ILE A 6 -11.87 37.75 52.29
C ILE A 6 -11.26 37.48 50.90
N PHE A 7 -10.21 38.23 50.50
CA PHE A 7 -9.60 38.07 49.17
C PHE A 7 -8.52 37.00 49.10
N VAL A 8 -7.99 36.54 50.24
CA VAL A 8 -6.93 35.50 50.31
C VAL A 8 -7.53 34.08 50.32
N LEU A 9 -8.81 33.92 50.72
CA LEU A 9 -9.46 32.60 50.73
C LEU A 9 -10.07 32.18 49.40
N LEU A 10 -10.22 33.08 48.43
CA LEU A 10 -10.71 32.78 47.06
C LEU A 10 -9.55 32.43 46.09
N LEU A 11 -8.30 32.78 46.45
CA LEU A 11 -7.13 32.41 45.63
C LEU A 11 -6.55 31.04 46.02
N ALA A 12 -6.85 30.52 47.20
CA ALA A 12 -6.41 29.20 47.68
C ALA A 12 -7.32 28.05 47.20
N ALA A 13 -8.55 28.34 46.72
CA ALA A 13 -9.45 27.34 46.18
C ALA A 13 -9.24 27.05 44.68
N LEU A 14 -8.39 27.82 43.98
CA LEU A 14 -8.07 27.67 42.56
C LEU A 14 -6.77 26.91 42.30
N LEU A 15 -6.06 26.44 43.33
CA LEU A 15 -4.77 25.74 43.20
C LEU A 15 -4.81 24.26 43.63
N LEU A 16 -6.01 23.69 43.87
CA LEU A 16 -6.14 22.27 44.28
C LEU A 16 -6.87 21.38 43.27
N THR A 17 -7.01 21.80 42.01
CA THR A 17 -7.52 20.93 40.94
C THR A 17 -6.48 20.69 39.82
N SER A 18 -5.21 20.60 40.19
CA SER A 18 -4.16 20.16 39.30
C SER A 18 -3.60 18.82 39.78
N CYS A 19 -4.42 17.80 39.71
CA CYS A 19 -3.95 16.42 39.84
C CYS A 19 -4.48 15.61 38.68
N GLY A 20 -3.58 15.23 37.75
CA GLY A 20 -3.65 13.98 37.04
C GLY A 20 -4.76 13.84 36.02
N ILE A 21 -4.70 14.56 34.90
CA ILE A 21 -5.27 14.01 33.66
C ILE A 21 -4.10 13.42 32.89
N VAL A 22 -3.93 12.11 33.02
CA VAL A 22 -3.31 11.26 32.01
C VAL A 22 -4.10 11.55 30.73
N PRO A 23 -3.51 11.82 29.57
CA PRO A 23 -4.25 11.85 28.32
C PRO A 23 -4.64 10.42 28.00
N GLY A 24 -5.73 9.98 28.60
CA GLY A 24 -6.50 8.85 28.16
C GLY A 24 -7.07 9.20 26.79
N SER A 25 -6.93 8.28 25.86
CA SER A 25 -7.55 8.21 24.55
C SER A 25 -8.76 9.13 24.42
N GLY A 26 -8.54 10.33 23.86
CA GLY A 26 -9.64 11.14 23.38
C GLY A 26 -10.37 10.32 22.34
N LYS A 27 -11.57 9.83 22.66
CA LYS A 27 -12.54 9.53 21.62
C LYS A 27 -12.63 10.82 20.81
N VAL A 28 -12.10 10.81 19.61
CA VAL A 28 -12.50 11.75 18.57
C VAL A 28 -14.00 11.47 18.43
N ILE A 29 -14.83 12.31 19.00
CA ILE A 29 -16.24 12.38 18.65
C ILE A 29 -16.19 12.95 17.24
N GLU A 30 -16.17 12.07 16.24
CA GLU A 30 -16.44 12.47 14.87
C GLU A 30 -17.82 13.12 14.89
N GLU A 31 -17.86 14.44 14.72
CA GLU A 31 -19.11 15.11 14.37
C GLU A 31 -19.54 14.48 13.03
N LYS A 32 -20.54 13.59 13.08
CA LYS A 32 -21.27 13.19 11.87
C LYS A 32 -21.76 14.49 11.25
N GLY A 33 -21.21 14.83 10.08
CA GLY A 33 -21.67 15.96 9.33
C GLY A 33 -23.18 15.84 9.19
N ALA A 34 -23.92 16.86 9.64
CA ALA A 34 -25.36 16.85 9.60
C ALA A 34 -25.80 16.58 8.14
N ALA A 35 -26.44 15.41 7.93
CA ALA A 35 -27.10 15.10 6.67
C ALA A 35 -28.08 16.24 6.37
N THR A 36 -27.86 16.92 5.25
CA THR A 36 -28.81 17.91 4.75
C THR A 36 -29.90 17.17 3.96
N ASP A 37 -31.07 17.76 3.77
CA ASP A 37 -32.30 17.25 3.13
C ASP A 37 -32.15 16.59 1.72
N THR A 38 -30.97 16.08 1.37
CA THR A 38 -30.65 15.44 0.10
C THR A 38 -30.04 14.05 0.29
N ASP A 39 -30.62 13.26 1.21
CA ASP A 39 -30.24 11.84 1.37
C ASP A 39 -30.51 11.09 0.07
N GLY A 40 -29.55 10.27 -0.35
CA GLY A 40 -29.65 9.46 -1.56
C GLY A 40 -28.74 9.91 -2.69
N GLY A 41 -29.08 9.49 -3.89
CA GLY A 41 -28.37 9.78 -5.13
C GLY A 41 -27.50 8.65 -5.63
N THR A 42 -26.95 8.85 -6.82
CA THR A 42 -26.10 7.88 -7.51
C THR A 42 -24.68 8.40 -7.56
N LEU A 43 -23.74 7.63 -7.01
CA LEU A 43 -22.31 7.88 -7.15
C LEU A 43 -21.78 7.17 -8.38
N THR A 44 -21.17 7.92 -9.31
CA THR A 44 -20.57 7.34 -10.52
C THR A 44 -19.06 7.26 -10.33
N VAL A 45 -18.50 6.04 -10.39
CA VAL A 45 -17.09 5.77 -10.14
C VAL A 45 -16.40 5.17 -11.37
N PRO A 46 -15.11 5.46 -11.60
CA PRO A 46 -14.37 4.82 -12.67
C PRO A 46 -13.88 3.43 -12.26
N LEU A 47 -13.87 2.51 -13.21
CA LEU A 47 -13.27 1.18 -13.11
C LEU A 47 -12.37 0.96 -14.33
N THR A 48 -11.33 0.17 -14.18
CA THR A 48 -10.59 -0.41 -15.30
C THR A 48 -11.18 -1.77 -15.68
N ASN A 49 -10.87 -2.26 -16.86
CA ASN A 49 -11.45 -3.53 -17.34
C ASN A 49 -11.04 -4.71 -16.45
N PHE A 50 -11.99 -5.52 -16.04
CA PHE A 50 -11.80 -6.72 -15.22
C PHE A 50 -12.60 -7.89 -15.80
N ASP A 51 -12.18 -9.10 -15.52
CA ASP A 51 -12.65 -10.32 -16.17
C ASP A 51 -13.60 -11.16 -15.30
N THR A 52 -13.62 -10.96 -13.99
CA THR A 52 -14.44 -11.73 -13.06
C THR A 52 -15.01 -10.87 -11.93
N LEU A 53 -16.21 -11.26 -11.46
CA LEU A 53 -16.82 -10.71 -10.24
C LEU A 53 -16.36 -11.46 -8.97
N ASN A 54 -15.57 -12.53 -9.11
CA ASN A 54 -15.07 -13.28 -7.95
C ASN A 54 -13.95 -12.49 -7.27
N PRO A 55 -14.14 -12.01 -6.02
CA PRO A 55 -13.15 -11.20 -5.33
C PRO A 55 -11.89 -11.99 -4.92
N LEU A 56 -11.95 -13.33 -4.86
CA LEU A 56 -10.79 -14.16 -4.57
C LEU A 56 -9.85 -14.32 -5.79
N LEU A 57 -10.39 -14.19 -7.00
CA LEU A 57 -9.68 -14.47 -8.25
C LEU A 57 -9.32 -13.21 -9.04
N THR A 58 -9.88 -12.06 -8.69
CA THR A 58 -9.56 -10.80 -9.38
C THR A 58 -8.18 -10.31 -9.02
N ASN A 59 -7.42 -9.85 -10.04
CA ASN A 59 -6.17 -9.10 -9.88
C ASN A 59 -6.36 -7.63 -10.30
N ASN A 60 -7.59 -7.21 -10.62
CA ASN A 60 -7.91 -5.84 -10.98
C ASN A 60 -8.11 -4.98 -9.74
N ASN A 61 -7.23 -3.99 -9.53
CA ASN A 61 -7.25 -3.16 -8.34
C ASN A 61 -8.54 -2.33 -8.20
N SER A 62 -9.10 -1.80 -9.29
CA SER A 62 -10.31 -0.98 -9.21
C SER A 62 -11.54 -1.80 -8.78
N TYR A 63 -11.67 -3.03 -9.28
CA TYR A 63 -12.71 -3.95 -8.83
C TYR A 63 -12.43 -4.48 -7.41
N TYR A 64 -11.17 -4.81 -7.08
CA TYR A 64 -10.76 -5.18 -5.72
C TYR A 64 -11.20 -4.13 -4.69
N GLN A 65 -10.94 -2.85 -4.96
CA GLN A 65 -11.38 -1.74 -4.11
C GLN A 65 -12.90 -1.67 -3.98
N LEU A 66 -13.63 -1.83 -5.08
CA LEU A 66 -15.10 -1.77 -5.09
C LEU A 66 -15.72 -2.99 -4.39
N SER A 67 -15.12 -4.18 -4.51
CA SER A 67 -15.61 -5.42 -3.88
C SER A 67 -15.60 -5.36 -2.34
N ASN A 68 -14.82 -4.44 -1.74
CA ASN A 68 -14.86 -4.18 -0.31
C ASN A 68 -16.21 -3.59 0.16
N LEU A 69 -17.02 -3.10 -0.76
CA LEU A 69 -18.39 -2.63 -0.49
C LEU A 69 -19.44 -3.75 -0.59
N LEU A 70 -19.06 -4.90 -1.17
CA LEU A 70 -19.95 -6.06 -1.37
C LEU A 70 -19.75 -7.12 -0.28
N TYR A 71 -18.52 -7.28 0.23
CA TYR A 71 -18.17 -8.39 1.11
C TYR A 71 -17.48 -7.91 2.37
N ASP A 72 -17.98 -8.35 3.50
CA ASP A 72 -17.32 -8.16 4.78
C ASP A 72 -16.11 -9.08 4.94
N ARG A 73 -15.26 -8.75 5.91
CA ARG A 73 -14.01 -9.45 6.26
C ARG A 73 -13.93 -9.66 7.76
N LEU A 74 -13.14 -10.63 8.20
CA LEU A 74 -12.88 -10.80 9.64
C LEU A 74 -12.15 -9.59 10.21
N PHE A 75 -11.15 -9.11 9.51
CA PHE A 75 -10.36 -7.93 9.86
C PHE A 75 -10.31 -6.96 8.68
N ALA A 76 -10.34 -5.67 8.95
CA ALA A 76 -10.28 -4.61 7.96
C ALA A 76 -9.21 -3.58 8.35
N TYR A 77 -8.61 -2.93 7.35
CA TYR A 77 -7.63 -1.86 7.58
C TYR A 77 -8.34 -0.55 7.93
N GLU A 78 -7.91 0.10 9.00
CA GLU A 78 -8.22 1.51 9.25
C GLU A 78 -7.21 2.45 8.58
N GLY A 79 -7.49 3.76 8.59
CA GLY A 79 -6.66 4.77 7.91
C GLY A 79 -5.20 4.84 8.35
N SER A 80 -4.90 4.38 9.57
CA SER A 80 -3.53 4.29 10.11
C SER A 80 -2.70 3.11 9.57
N GLY A 81 -3.31 2.24 8.77
CA GLY A 81 -2.70 0.98 8.31
C GLY A 81 -2.82 -0.17 9.31
N ARG A 82 -3.51 0.04 10.43
CA ARG A 82 -3.76 -1.01 11.41
C ARG A 82 -4.96 -1.87 10.99
N LEU A 83 -4.80 -3.19 11.09
CA LEU A 83 -5.92 -4.11 11.02
C LEU A 83 -6.69 -4.11 12.33
N VAL A 84 -8.00 -4.01 12.21
CA VAL A 84 -8.94 -4.03 13.34
C VAL A 84 -10.04 -5.05 13.09
N PRO A 85 -10.63 -5.62 14.15
CA PRO A 85 -11.78 -6.52 14.03
C PRO A 85 -12.95 -5.86 13.27
N SER A 86 -13.43 -6.52 12.20
CA SER A 86 -14.62 -6.11 11.43
C SER A 86 -15.81 -7.02 11.74
N LEU A 87 -15.84 -8.26 11.23
CA LEU A 87 -16.83 -9.26 11.64
C LEU A 87 -16.56 -9.86 13.02
N VAL A 88 -15.32 -9.79 13.51
CA VAL A 88 -14.90 -10.37 14.78
C VAL A 88 -15.41 -9.53 15.96
N GLU A 89 -16.03 -10.19 16.94
CA GLU A 89 -16.41 -9.63 18.23
C GLU A 89 -15.32 -9.85 19.29
N HIS A 90 -14.71 -11.06 19.28
CA HIS A 90 -13.66 -11.44 20.21
C HIS A 90 -12.59 -12.25 19.49
N VAL A 91 -11.32 -12.03 19.85
CA VAL A 91 -10.16 -12.79 19.38
C VAL A 91 -9.29 -13.18 20.56
N GLU A 92 -8.85 -14.42 20.59
CA GLU A 92 -7.91 -14.97 21.56
C GLU A 92 -6.82 -15.76 20.86
N THR A 93 -5.58 -15.62 21.32
CA THR A 93 -4.46 -16.42 20.84
C THR A 93 -4.00 -17.38 21.94
N SER A 94 -3.75 -18.62 21.59
CA SER A 94 -3.29 -19.66 22.49
C SER A 94 -2.28 -20.57 21.81
N ASP A 95 -1.77 -21.55 22.53
CA ASP A 95 -0.82 -22.54 22.00
C ASP A 95 0.43 -21.88 21.40
N GLU A 96 1.03 -20.97 22.17
CA GLU A 96 2.19 -20.17 21.75
C GLU A 96 1.97 -19.41 20.43
N GLY A 97 0.73 -18.91 20.20
CA GLY A 97 0.35 -18.15 19.01
C GLY A 97 -0.02 -19.01 17.79
N LYS A 98 -0.06 -20.33 17.91
CA LYS A 98 -0.44 -21.22 16.80
C LYS A 98 -1.93 -21.39 16.64
N ARG A 99 -2.73 -21.11 17.66
CA ARG A 99 -4.18 -21.17 17.61
C ARG A 99 -4.78 -19.79 17.79
N ILE A 100 -5.61 -19.39 16.85
CA ILE A 100 -6.38 -18.15 16.86
C ILE A 100 -7.85 -18.50 16.96
N SER A 101 -8.46 -18.22 18.13
CA SER A 101 -9.87 -18.47 18.40
C SER A 101 -10.66 -17.19 18.15
N LEU A 102 -11.68 -17.26 17.32
CA LEU A 102 -12.52 -16.12 16.97
C LEU A 102 -13.98 -16.36 17.33
N THR A 103 -14.62 -15.34 17.88
CA THR A 103 -16.08 -15.24 17.98
C THR A 103 -16.57 -14.14 17.06
N ILE A 104 -17.46 -14.42 16.11
CA ILE A 104 -18.02 -13.41 15.20
C ILE A 104 -19.24 -12.71 15.82
N LYS A 105 -19.53 -11.50 15.35
CA LYS A 105 -20.69 -10.69 15.73
C LYS A 105 -22.00 -11.44 15.46
N LYS A 106 -23.06 -11.06 16.16
CA LYS A 106 -24.42 -11.61 15.99
C LYS A 106 -25.16 -10.86 14.88
N ASP A 107 -26.21 -11.52 14.40
CA ASP A 107 -27.24 -10.90 13.55
C ASP A 107 -26.66 -10.31 12.25
N ILE A 108 -25.70 -11.04 11.64
CA ILE A 108 -25.13 -10.74 10.34
C ILE A 108 -25.79 -11.64 9.30
N TYR A 109 -26.24 -11.06 8.19
CA TYR A 109 -26.98 -11.75 7.15
C TYR A 109 -26.43 -11.43 5.77
N TRP A 110 -26.51 -12.40 4.88
CA TRP A 110 -26.37 -12.19 3.45
C TRP A 110 -27.58 -11.41 2.91
N GLU A 111 -27.44 -10.77 1.74
CA GLU A 111 -28.53 -10.01 1.10
C GLU A 111 -29.80 -10.83 0.85
N ASP A 112 -29.68 -12.15 0.73
CA ASP A 112 -30.79 -13.09 0.56
C ASP A 112 -31.48 -13.50 1.87
N GLY A 113 -31.01 -12.96 3.00
CA GLY A 113 -31.56 -13.21 4.33
C GLY A 113 -30.99 -14.43 5.04
N THR A 114 -30.07 -15.17 4.43
CA THR A 114 -29.38 -16.29 5.08
C THR A 114 -28.37 -15.76 6.11
N PRO A 115 -28.28 -16.35 7.35
CA PRO A 115 -27.28 -15.96 8.32
C PRO A 115 -25.86 -16.19 7.80
N LEU A 116 -24.95 -15.22 8.01
CA LEU A 116 -23.51 -15.41 7.84
C LEU A 116 -22.96 -16.13 9.07
N THR A 117 -22.28 -17.26 8.86
CA THR A 117 -21.79 -18.13 9.93
C THR A 117 -20.31 -18.46 9.77
N THR A 118 -19.73 -19.11 10.77
CA THR A 118 -18.36 -19.63 10.73
C THR A 118 -18.12 -20.68 9.65
N LYS A 119 -19.19 -21.31 9.13
CA LYS A 119 -19.11 -22.18 7.97
C LYS A 119 -18.69 -21.43 6.72
N ASP A 120 -19.26 -20.23 6.48
CA ASP A 120 -18.87 -19.36 5.36
C ASP A 120 -17.40 -19.00 5.44
N ILE A 121 -16.93 -18.68 6.65
CA ILE A 121 -15.54 -18.34 6.94
C ILE A 121 -14.59 -19.51 6.67
N ALA A 122 -14.92 -20.70 7.18
CA ALA A 122 -14.09 -21.89 7.03
C ALA A 122 -13.98 -22.33 5.57
N GLU A 123 -15.10 -22.37 4.83
CA GLU A 123 -15.11 -22.75 3.41
C GLU A 123 -14.37 -21.70 2.55
N THR A 124 -14.53 -20.40 2.85
CA THR A 124 -13.77 -19.35 2.16
C THR A 124 -12.27 -19.47 2.42
N PHE A 125 -11.87 -19.75 3.67
CA PHE A 125 -10.46 -19.95 4.01
C PHE A 125 -9.85 -21.12 3.24
N GLU A 126 -10.56 -22.25 3.15
CA GLU A 126 -10.12 -23.40 2.36
C GLU A 126 -10.03 -23.07 0.85
N ALA A 127 -11.00 -22.30 0.32
CA ALA A 127 -10.98 -21.83 -1.05
C ALA A 127 -9.77 -20.92 -1.33
N VAL A 128 -9.44 -19.98 -0.44
CA VAL A 128 -8.27 -19.09 -0.58
C VAL A 128 -6.97 -19.89 -0.68
N LYS A 129 -6.80 -20.95 0.14
CA LYS A 129 -5.63 -21.82 0.06
C LYS A 129 -5.51 -22.52 -1.30
N LYS A 130 -6.63 -22.84 -1.94
CA LYS A 130 -6.71 -23.53 -3.24
C LYS A 130 -6.74 -22.59 -4.45
N CYS A 131 -6.83 -21.29 -4.25
CA CYS A 131 -6.76 -20.32 -5.36
C CYS A 131 -5.56 -20.59 -6.27
N PRO A 132 -5.63 -20.24 -7.57
CA PRO A 132 -4.47 -20.27 -8.46
C PRO A 132 -3.31 -19.42 -7.94
N ASP A 133 -2.10 -19.80 -8.30
CA ASP A 133 -0.90 -19.01 -8.03
C ASP A 133 -1.00 -17.65 -8.75
N GLY A 134 -0.53 -16.59 -8.11
CA GLY A 134 -0.66 -15.23 -8.63
C GLY A 134 -1.94 -14.51 -8.23
N THR A 135 -2.83 -15.13 -7.43
CA THR A 135 -3.98 -14.43 -6.84
C THR A 135 -3.59 -13.70 -5.56
N THR A 136 -4.22 -12.56 -5.31
CA THR A 136 -3.87 -11.63 -4.24
C THR A 136 -3.79 -12.31 -2.87
N TYR A 137 -4.80 -13.07 -2.49
CA TYR A 137 -4.88 -13.63 -1.13
C TYR A 137 -3.99 -14.85 -0.92
N LYS A 138 -3.88 -15.75 -1.92
CA LYS A 138 -2.96 -16.89 -1.83
C LYS A 138 -1.51 -16.44 -1.79
N ASP A 139 -1.14 -15.46 -2.60
CA ASP A 139 0.21 -14.92 -2.60
C ASP A 139 0.53 -14.16 -1.30
N ALA A 140 -0.45 -13.46 -0.71
CA ALA A 140 -0.31 -12.87 0.63
C ALA A 140 -0.08 -13.95 1.69
N MET A 141 -0.88 -15.03 1.70
CA MET A 141 -0.65 -16.16 2.60
C MET A 141 0.75 -16.75 2.47
N ARG A 142 1.20 -17.02 1.23
CA ARG A 142 2.55 -17.56 0.99
C ARG A 142 3.66 -16.67 1.51
N ARG A 143 3.54 -15.36 1.31
CA ARG A 143 4.53 -14.40 1.81
C ARG A 143 4.57 -14.38 3.33
N ILE A 144 3.42 -14.22 3.99
CA ILE A 144 3.32 -14.13 5.45
C ILE A 144 3.77 -15.44 6.09
N MET A 145 3.32 -16.57 5.58
CA MET A 145 3.67 -17.90 6.11
C MET A 145 5.10 -18.33 5.73
N GLY A 146 5.69 -17.74 4.70
CA GLY A 146 7.02 -18.09 4.21
C GLY A 146 7.10 -19.52 3.66
N THR A 147 6.00 -20.03 3.11
CA THR A 147 5.90 -21.39 2.55
C THR A 147 5.07 -21.39 1.28
N SER A 148 5.42 -22.26 0.33
CA SER A 148 4.57 -22.55 -0.83
C SER A 148 3.43 -23.51 -0.51
N ASN A 149 3.56 -24.30 0.57
CA ASN A 149 2.55 -25.26 1.02
C ASN A 149 1.62 -24.64 2.07
N VAL A 150 0.78 -23.69 1.66
CA VAL A 150 -0.19 -23.04 2.56
C VAL A 150 -1.32 -24.01 2.97
N GLU A 151 -1.64 -25.00 2.13
CA GLU A 151 -2.71 -25.97 2.40
C GLU A 151 -2.41 -26.85 3.62
N GLY A 152 -1.16 -27.28 3.78
CA GLY A 152 -0.73 -28.11 4.91
C GLY A 152 -0.37 -27.33 6.18
N ALA A 153 -0.19 -26.00 6.07
CA ALA A 153 0.33 -25.18 7.16
C ALA A 153 -0.77 -24.54 8.03
N ALA A 154 -2.05 -24.61 7.62
CA ALA A 154 -3.16 -24.03 8.36
C ALA A 154 -4.47 -24.77 8.13
N ARG A 155 -5.34 -24.79 9.16
CA ARG A 155 -6.69 -25.34 9.07
C ARG A 155 -7.69 -24.52 9.89
N ALA A 156 -8.96 -24.51 9.47
CA ALA A 156 -10.07 -23.94 10.20
C ALA A 156 -10.85 -25.06 10.93
N ILE A 157 -11.32 -24.79 12.14
CA ILE A 157 -12.11 -25.71 12.97
C ILE A 157 -13.35 -24.96 13.44
N VAL A 158 -14.50 -25.34 12.91
CA VAL A 158 -15.80 -24.77 13.28
C VAL A 158 -16.35 -25.48 14.51
N PHE A 159 -16.74 -24.73 15.55
CA PHE A 159 -17.40 -25.23 16.74
C PHE A 159 -18.93 -25.05 16.68
N ASP A 160 -19.36 -23.88 16.26
CA ASP A 160 -20.76 -23.50 16.06
C ASP A 160 -20.85 -22.31 15.08
N ASP A 161 -22.05 -21.76 14.89
CA ASP A 161 -22.32 -20.68 13.94
C ASP A 161 -21.51 -19.40 14.19
N ARG A 162 -20.87 -19.25 15.36
CA ARG A 162 -20.15 -18.04 15.76
C ARG A 162 -18.72 -18.26 16.22
N ASN A 163 -18.35 -19.48 16.59
CA ASN A 163 -17.04 -19.79 17.15
C ASN A 163 -16.24 -20.65 16.20
N ILE A 164 -15.03 -20.20 15.88
CA ILE A 164 -14.11 -20.85 14.95
C ILE A 164 -12.67 -20.69 15.43
N ASP A 165 -11.88 -21.75 15.32
CA ASP A 165 -10.43 -21.71 15.52
C ASP A 165 -9.70 -21.80 14.19
N PHE A 166 -8.59 -21.08 14.07
CA PHE A 166 -7.57 -21.30 13.06
C PHE A 166 -6.34 -21.88 13.73
N GLU A 167 -5.91 -23.05 13.28
CA GLU A 167 -4.68 -23.68 13.74
C GLU A 167 -3.61 -23.60 12.65
N PHE A 168 -2.42 -23.14 13.04
CA PHE A 168 -1.26 -22.95 12.19
C PHE A 168 -0.12 -23.88 12.63
N ASP A 169 0.78 -24.24 11.71
CA ASP A 169 1.97 -25.04 11.98
C ASP A 169 2.97 -24.32 12.93
N LYS A 170 2.94 -22.98 12.94
CA LYS A 170 3.73 -22.11 13.82
C LYS A 170 3.01 -20.80 14.09
N SER A 171 3.53 -19.98 14.98
CA SER A 171 3.05 -18.61 15.20
C SER A 171 3.28 -17.74 13.96
N TYR A 172 2.34 -16.81 13.69
CA TYR A 172 2.46 -15.80 12.66
C TYR A 172 2.07 -14.45 13.23
N GLY A 173 3.03 -13.50 13.25
CA GLY A 173 2.81 -12.14 13.75
C GLY A 173 1.71 -11.38 12.99
N ASN A 174 1.58 -11.65 11.70
CA ASN A 174 0.59 -11.01 10.82
C ASN A 174 -0.65 -11.89 10.58
N TYR A 175 -1.11 -12.67 11.58
CA TYR A 175 -2.27 -13.54 11.43
C TYR A 175 -3.54 -12.80 11.02
N MET A 176 -3.74 -11.56 11.45
CA MET A 176 -4.92 -10.78 11.06
C MET A 176 -4.94 -10.52 9.55
N GLU A 177 -3.76 -10.31 8.93
CA GLU A 177 -3.66 -10.15 7.49
C GLU A 177 -3.95 -11.46 6.75
N LEU A 178 -3.48 -12.61 7.28
CA LEU A 178 -3.82 -13.94 6.76
C LEU A 178 -5.34 -14.17 6.71
N LEU A 179 -6.09 -13.56 7.62
CA LEU A 179 -7.52 -13.72 7.80
C LEU A 179 -8.34 -12.51 7.29
N SER A 180 -7.74 -11.61 6.51
CA SER A 180 -8.40 -10.39 6.01
C SER A 180 -8.99 -10.53 4.59
N PHE A 181 -9.23 -11.73 4.10
CA PHE A 181 -9.90 -12.00 2.82
C PHE A 181 -11.42 -11.74 2.90
N PRO A 182 -12.10 -11.44 1.77
CA PRO A 182 -13.55 -11.30 1.72
C PRO A 182 -14.22 -12.65 2.00
N ILE A 183 -15.25 -12.67 2.84
CA ILE A 183 -16.01 -13.88 3.13
C ILE A 183 -17.04 -14.11 2.02
N LEU A 184 -17.16 -15.35 1.55
CA LEU A 184 -18.09 -15.78 0.52
C LEU A 184 -19.19 -16.71 1.07
N PRO A 185 -20.42 -16.70 0.47
CA PRO A 185 -21.54 -17.47 0.99
C PRO A 185 -21.43 -18.96 0.69
N ALA A 186 -21.15 -19.77 1.71
CA ALA A 186 -21.02 -21.23 1.61
C ALA A 186 -22.33 -21.91 1.14
N HIS A 187 -23.50 -21.34 1.48
CA HIS A 187 -24.80 -21.87 1.08
C HIS A 187 -25.07 -21.74 -0.43
N ILE A 188 -24.33 -20.86 -1.13
CA ILE A 188 -24.45 -20.70 -2.60
C ILE A 188 -23.44 -21.59 -3.32
N TYR A 189 -22.19 -21.70 -2.83
CA TYR A 189 -21.10 -22.24 -3.62
C TYR A 189 -20.58 -23.58 -3.13
N GLY A 190 -20.50 -23.80 -1.82
CA GLY A 190 -19.54 -24.75 -1.30
C GLY A 190 -18.09 -24.36 -1.71
N GLU A 191 -17.13 -25.13 -1.25
CA GLU A 191 -15.70 -24.82 -1.43
C GLU A 191 -15.27 -24.76 -2.91
N GLU A 192 -15.70 -25.69 -3.76
CA GLU A 192 -15.30 -25.75 -5.17
C GLU A 192 -15.91 -24.61 -5.99
N GLY A 193 -17.17 -24.25 -5.73
CA GLY A 193 -17.85 -23.16 -6.43
C GLY A 193 -17.30 -21.78 -6.10
N MET A 194 -16.63 -21.61 -4.94
CA MET A 194 -15.93 -20.38 -4.58
C MET A 194 -14.74 -20.07 -5.48
N LEU A 195 -14.26 -21.03 -6.27
CA LEU A 195 -13.18 -20.85 -7.24
C LEU A 195 -13.69 -20.66 -8.67
N GLU A 196 -15.02 -20.53 -8.86
CA GLU A 196 -15.62 -20.26 -10.17
C GLU A 196 -15.31 -18.84 -10.62
N LYS A 197 -14.81 -18.70 -11.86
CA LYS A 197 -14.37 -17.42 -12.41
C LYS A 197 -15.42 -16.75 -13.31
N ASP A 198 -16.06 -17.52 -14.19
CA ASP A 198 -16.87 -17.00 -15.29
C ASP A 198 -18.33 -16.73 -14.92
N ASP A 199 -18.95 -17.62 -14.18
CA ASP A 199 -20.35 -17.57 -13.78
C ASP A 199 -20.55 -17.26 -12.29
N PHE A 200 -19.61 -16.51 -11.69
CA PHE A 200 -19.67 -16.17 -10.29
C PHE A 200 -20.88 -15.29 -9.97
N LYS A 201 -21.77 -15.79 -9.11
CA LYS A 201 -22.97 -15.10 -8.66
C LYS A 201 -22.67 -14.30 -7.40
N VAL A 202 -22.71 -12.97 -7.46
CA VAL A 202 -22.56 -12.13 -6.28
C VAL A 202 -23.75 -12.31 -5.35
N VAL A 203 -23.48 -12.63 -4.07
CA VAL A 203 -24.41 -12.54 -2.95
C VAL A 203 -23.66 -11.83 -1.84
N ALA A 204 -24.06 -10.61 -1.52
CA ALA A 204 -23.29 -9.68 -0.70
C ALA A 204 -23.62 -9.77 0.79
N SER A 205 -22.65 -9.47 1.65
CA SER A 205 -22.83 -9.22 3.08
C SER A 205 -22.61 -7.75 3.45
N GLY A 206 -21.99 -6.97 2.56
CA GLY A 206 -21.58 -5.59 2.77
C GLY A 206 -22.70 -4.56 2.61
N PRO A 207 -22.32 -3.24 2.66
CA PRO A 207 -23.29 -2.13 2.58
C PRO A 207 -23.96 -1.94 1.23
N PHE A 208 -23.46 -2.58 0.17
CA PHE A 208 -24.05 -2.57 -1.17
C PHE A 208 -24.20 -3.99 -1.70
N THR A 209 -25.14 -4.16 -2.63
CA THR A 209 -25.42 -5.41 -3.35
C THR A 209 -25.27 -5.20 -4.85
N LEU A 210 -25.05 -6.29 -5.59
CA LEU A 210 -24.94 -6.21 -7.04
C LEU A 210 -26.34 -6.20 -7.68
N LYS A 211 -26.72 -5.10 -8.30
CA LYS A 211 -27.96 -4.98 -9.05
C LYS A 211 -27.83 -5.51 -10.48
N LYS A 212 -26.72 -5.19 -11.16
CA LYS A 212 -26.48 -5.55 -12.55
C LYS A 212 -25.01 -5.42 -12.95
N TRP A 213 -24.54 -6.30 -13.81
CA TRP A 213 -23.27 -6.17 -14.50
C TRP A 213 -23.43 -6.24 -16.02
N ASP A 214 -23.16 -5.14 -16.70
CA ASP A 214 -23.01 -5.08 -18.15
C ASP A 214 -21.52 -5.26 -18.47
N LYS A 215 -21.09 -6.50 -18.73
CA LYS A 215 -19.68 -6.90 -18.91
C LYS A 215 -18.96 -5.92 -19.85
N ASN A 216 -17.76 -5.45 -19.44
CA ASN A 216 -16.91 -4.49 -20.14
C ASN A 216 -17.54 -3.10 -20.38
N LYS A 217 -18.62 -2.75 -19.67
CA LYS A 217 -19.28 -1.45 -19.79
C LYS A 217 -19.55 -0.81 -18.44
N ARG A 218 -20.39 -1.44 -17.61
CA ARG A 218 -20.87 -0.86 -16.35
C ARG A 218 -21.19 -1.92 -15.31
N LEU A 219 -20.95 -1.56 -14.07
CA LEU A 219 -21.37 -2.28 -12.88
C LEU A 219 -22.35 -1.40 -12.10
N TYR A 220 -23.47 -1.95 -11.66
CA TYR A 220 -24.49 -1.24 -10.89
C TYR A 220 -24.61 -1.91 -9.52
N LEU A 221 -24.37 -1.14 -8.47
CA LEU A 221 -24.59 -1.56 -7.10
C LEU A 221 -25.75 -0.74 -6.52
N GLU A 222 -26.52 -1.36 -5.63
CA GLU A 222 -27.56 -0.68 -4.85
C GLU A 222 -27.35 -0.89 -3.36
N LYS A 223 -27.86 0.04 -2.55
CA LYS A 223 -27.75 0.00 -1.09
C LYS A 223 -28.38 -1.29 -0.55
N ASN A 224 -27.63 -2.00 0.28
CA ASN A 224 -28.13 -3.15 1.02
C ASN A 224 -28.99 -2.67 2.20
N GLN A 225 -30.32 -2.75 2.06
CA GLN A 225 -31.25 -2.30 3.11
C GLN A 225 -31.18 -3.16 4.38
N ASN A 226 -30.64 -4.38 4.28
CA ASN A 226 -30.51 -5.34 5.36
C ASN A 226 -29.11 -5.35 6.00
N TYR A 227 -28.25 -4.40 5.62
CA TYR A 227 -26.90 -4.31 6.17
C TYR A 227 -26.93 -4.08 7.69
N TYR A 228 -26.19 -4.86 8.44
CA TYR A 228 -26.14 -4.81 9.91
C TYR A 228 -25.39 -3.59 10.47
N GLY A 229 -24.54 -2.94 9.65
CA GLY A 229 -23.78 -1.75 10.01
C GLY A 229 -24.53 -0.45 9.72
N SER A 230 -23.81 0.66 9.69
CA SER A 230 -24.38 1.97 9.32
C SER A 230 -24.74 1.97 7.84
N LEU A 231 -25.99 2.29 7.53
CA LEU A 231 -26.42 2.42 6.13
C LEU A 231 -25.78 3.65 5.47
N PRO A 232 -25.23 3.53 4.26
CA PRO A 232 -24.75 4.67 3.50
C PRO A 232 -25.90 5.60 3.11
N TYR A 233 -25.63 6.91 2.97
CA TYR A 233 -26.64 7.87 2.49
C TYR A 233 -26.94 7.66 1.00
N ILE A 234 -25.94 7.36 0.16
CA ILE A 234 -26.13 7.12 -1.27
C ILE A 234 -26.95 5.86 -1.54
N ASP A 235 -27.76 5.88 -2.60
CA ASP A 235 -28.68 4.79 -2.95
C ASP A 235 -28.06 3.79 -3.93
N GLU A 236 -27.22 4.28 -4.85
CA GLU A 236 -26.68 3.50 -5.97
C GLU A 236 -25.24 3.92 -6.29
N ILE A 237 -24.41 2.95 -6.69
CA ILE A 237 -23.08 3.18 -7.27
C ILE A 237 -23.10 2.67 -8.69
N VAL A 238 -22.64 3.50 -9.64
CA VAL A 238 -22.47 3.10 -11.04
C VAL A 238 -20.99 3.12 -11.38
N GLY A 239 -20.38 1.94 -11.50
CA GLY A 239 -19.02 1.78 -11.99
C GLY A 239 -18.99 1.83 -13.52
N ILE A 240 -18.26 2.77 -14.12
CA ILE A 240 -18.04 2.86 -15.57
C ILE A 240 -16.65 2.34 -15.90
N ILE A 241 -16.57 1.42 -16.87
CA ILE A 241 -15.31 0.78 -17.25
C ILE A 241 -14.60 1.60 -18.34
N PHE A 242 -13.34 1.94 -18.10
CA PHE A 242 -12.45 2.67 -19.00
C PHE A 242 -11.23 1.83 -19.37
N SER A 243 -10.55 2.20 -20.46
CA SER A 243 -9.36 1.51 -20.96
C SER A 243 -8.12 1.72 -20.09
N ASP A 244 -7.97 2.93 -19.53
CA ASP A 244 -6.78 3.37 -18.82
C ASP A 244 -7.06 4.62 -17.95
N ASP A 245 -6.07 4.99 -17.12
CA ASP A 245 -6.16 6.12 -16.19
C ASP A 245 -6.32 7.47 -16.90
N LYS A 246 -5.76 7.61 -18.11
CA LYS A 246 -5.92 8.84 -18.89
C LYS A 246 -7.37 9.02 -19.35
N ALA A 247 -8.04 7.94 -19.77
CA ALA A 247 -9.47 7.96 -20.11
C ALA A 247 -10.32 8.27 -18.88
N ILE A 248 -9.94 7.75 -17.69
CA ILE A 248 -10.58 8.06 -16.41
C ILE A 248 -10.48 9.56 -16.09
N GLN A 249 -9.29 10.15 -16.20
CA GLN A 249 -9.10 11.58 -15.95
C GLN A 249 -9.91 12.46 -16.91
N GLN A 250 -9.97 12.08 -18.19
CA GLN A 250 -10.79 12.77 -19.19
C GLN A 250 -12.29 12.66 -18.88
N ALA A 251 -12.73 11.50 -18.43
CA ALA A 251 -14.13 11.27 -18.03
C ALA A 251 -14.51 12.12 -16.80
N TYR A 252 -13.59 12.25 -15.83
CA TYR A 252 -13.78 13.14 -14.68
C TYR A 252 -13.91 14.61 -15.12
N ASP A 253 -13.01 15.08 -15.99
CA ASP A 253 -13.08 16.45 -16.55
C ASP A 253 -14.40 16.71 -17.29
N ALA A 254 -14.93 15.70 -17.98
CA ALA A 254 -16.22 15.75 -18.66
C ALA A 254 -17.43 15.60 -17.72
N GLY A 255 -17.22 15.38 -16.43
CA GLY A 255 -18.28 15.14 -15.44
C GLY A 255 -19.04 13.84 -15.63
N GLN A 256 -18.42 12.83 -16.27
CA GLN A 256 -18.99 11.50 -16.47
C GLN A 256 -18.83 10.60 -15.24
N VAL A 257 -17.80 10.84 -14.43
CA VAL A 257 -17.58 10.21 -13.13
C VAL A 257 -17.47 11.27 -12.05
N ASP A 258 -17.80 10.90 -10.82
CA ASP A 258 -17.90 11.83 -9.70
C ASP A 258 -16.61 11.88 -8.88
N LEU A 259 -15.71 10.89 -9.04
CA LEU A 259 -14.41 10.84 -8.40
C LEU A 259 -13.36 10.23 -9.33
N CYS A 260 -12.09 10.53 -9.03
CA CYS A 260 -10.94 10.00 -9.77
C CYS A 260 -9.75 9.86 -8.81
N ALA A 261 -9.19 8.65 -8.69
CA ALA A 261 -7.94 8.44 -7.99
C ALA A 261 -6.77 8.73 -8.94
N ILE A 262 -5.77 9.46 -8.46
CA ILE A 262 -4.61 9.90 -9.25
C ILE A 262 -3.34 9.57 -8.47
N ASP A 263 -2.40 8.89 -9.10
CA ASP A 263 -1.11 8.44 -8.52
C ASP A 263 0.10 9.23 -9.03
N ASP A 264 -0.14 10.24 -9.88
CA ASP A 264 0.90 11.07 -10.48
C ASP A 264 0.70 12.58 -10.16
N TYR A 265 1.59 13.40 -10.69
CA TYR A 265 1.58 14.85 -10.47
C TYR A 265 0.44 15.59 -11.19
N THR A 266 -0.33 14.95 -12.04
CA THR A 266 -1.42 15.61 -12.80
C THR A 266 -2.54 16.11 -11.89
N TRP A 267 -2.62 15.64 -10.64
CA TRP A 267 -3.58 16.11 -9.65
C TRP A 267 -3.40 17.59 -9.26
N ASP A 268 -2.21 18.19 -9.44
CA ASP A 268 -1.94 19.57 -9.04
C ASP A 268 -2.86 20.60 -9.74
N ARG A 269 -3.32 20.27 -10.95
CA ARG A 269 -4.31 21.08 -11.66
C ARG A 269 -5.64 21.23 -10.90
N PHE A 270 -6.00 20.27 -10.06
CA PHE A 270 -7.21 20.30 -9.26
C PHE A 270 -7.07 21.09 -7.95
N ARG A 271 -5.85 21.37 -7.49
CA ARG A 271 -5.58 22.15 -6.28
C ARG A 271 -6.12 23.59 -6.42
N SER A 272 -6.06 24.16 -7.61
CA SER A 272 -6.58 25.50 -7.91
C SER A 272 -8.05 25.50 -8.31
N ASP A 273 -8.63 24.34 -8.63
CA ASP A 273 -10.03 24.20 -8.97
C ASP A 273 -10.90 24.18 -7.70
N LYS A 274 -11.57 25.32 -7.43
CA LYS A 274 -12.48 25.44 -6.27
C LYS A 274 -13.71 24.53 -6.33
N LYS A 275 -13.92 23.83 -7.42
CA LYS A 275 -15.06 22.92 -7.60
C LYS A 275 -14.76 21.50 -7.15
N SER A 276 -13.49 21.09 -7.21
CA SER A 276 -13.05 19.76 -6.81
C SER A 276 -12.56 19.75 -5.38
N LYS A 277 -12.85 18.68 -4.63
CA LYS A 277 -12.22 18.39 -3.35
C LYS A 277 -11.07 17.42 -3.61
N VAL A 278 -9.94 17.69 -3.00
CA VAL A 278 -8.69 16.93 -3.22
C VAL A 278 -8.26 16.35 -1.88
N GLU A 279 -8.29 15.03 -1.76
CA GLU A 279 -7.90 14.28 -0.55
C GLU A 279 -6.65 13.45 -0.86
N SER A 280 -5.51 13.82 -0.28
CA SER A 280 -4.28 13.03 -0.39
C SER A 280 -4.23 11.96 0.69
N PHE A 281 -3.66 10.81 0.36
CA PHE A 281 -3.51 9.71 1.30
C PHE A 281 -2.19 8.97 1.10
N GLU A 282 -1.67 8.44 2.18
CA GLU A 282 -0.44 7.64 2.19
C GLU A 282 -0.64 6.33 1.45
N THR A 283 0.43 5.84 0.82
CA THR A 283 0.47 4.49 0.23
C THR A 283 1.70 3.72 0.71
N GLN A 284 1.75 2.43 0.40
CA GLN A 284 2.94 1.59 0.59
C GLN A 284 3.83 1.53 -0.67
N ASN A 285 3.57 2.41 -1.64
CA ASN A 285 4.35 2.48 -2.88
C ASN A 285 5.66 3.21 -2.63
N LEU A 286 6.76 2.48 -2.63
CA LEU A 286 8.10 2.94 -2.29
C LEU A 286 8.98 3.04 -3.54
N GLU A 287 9.63 4.19 -3.74
CA GLU A 287 10.73 4.31 -4.70
C GLU A 287 12.07 4.09 -3.97
N VAL A 288 12.96 3.32 -4.60
CA VAL A 288 14.27 2.97 -4.04
C VAL A 288 15.37 3.02 -5.09
N LEU A 289 16.59 3.33 -4.65
CA LEU A 289 17.81 2.97 -5.38
C LEU A 289 18.31 1.64 -4.83
N ALA A 290 18.24 0.58 -5.62
CA ALA A 290 18.74 -0.75 -5.28
C ALA A 290 20.20 -0.88 -5.70
N PHE A 291 21.05 -1.45 -4.86
CA PHE A 291 22.42 -1.83 -5.19
C PHE A 291 22.47 -3.30 -5.57
N ASN A 292 23.21 -3.66 -6.61
CA ASN A 292 23.60 -5.05 -6.81
C ASN A 292 24.82 -5.36 -5.94
N THR A 293 24.58 -5.94 -4.75
CA THR A 293 25.68 -6.24 -3.80
C THR A 293 26.60 -7.36 -4.27
N SER A 294 26.32 -8.00 -5.42
CA SER A 294 27.22 -8.94 -6.07
C SER A 294 28.16 -8.27 -7.09
N ASP A 295 27.95 -6.97 -7.41
CA ASP A 295 28.84 -6.21 -8.29
C ASP A 295 30.16 -5.92 -7.56
N PRO A 296 31.34 -6.12 -8.19
CA PRO A 296 32.64 -5.94 -7.53
C PRO A 296 32.86 -4.57 -6.87
N LEU A 297 32.33 -3.48 -7.48
CA LEU A 297 32.44 -2.14 -6.89
C LEU A 297 31.46 -1.97 -5.71
N LEU A 298 30.24 -2.51 -5.87
CA LEU A 298 29.17 -2.35 -4.89
C LEU A 298 29.17 -3.41 -3.79
N GLN A 299 30.10 -4.36 -3.78
CA GLN A 299 30.43 -5.15 -2.58
C GLN A 299 30.98 -4.26 -1.47
N ASP A 300 31.63 -3.15 -1.82
CA ASP A 300 32.15 -2.20 -0.84
C ASP A 300 31.03 -1.43 -0.15
N VAL A 301 30.84 -1.73 1.13
CA VAL A 301 29.81 -1.08 1.95
C VAL A 301 30.06 0.42 2.14
N ASP A 302 31.32 0.85 2.16
CA ASP A 302 31.64 2.27 2.35
C ASP A 302 31.25 3.08 1.11
N LEU A 303 31.40 2.51 -0.09
CA LEU A 303 30.88 3.13 -1.31
C LEU A 303 29.35 3.26 -1.29
N ARG A 304 28.63 2.19 -0.90
CA ARG A 304 27.17 2.24 -0.79
C ARG A 304 26.70 3.24 0.27
N ARG A 305 27.38 3.32 1.42
CA ARG A 305 27.08 4.29 2.48
C ARG A 305 27.32 5.73 2.01
N ALA A 306 28.42 5.98 1.30
CA ALA A 306 28.69 7.30 0.75
C ALA A 306 27.62 7.72 -0.26
N ILE A 307 27.14 6.80 -1.10
CA ILE A 307 26.01 7.04 -2.02
C ILE A 307 24.74 7.39 -1.24
N ASP A 308 24.38 6.63 -0.19
CA ASP A 308 23.19 6.92 0.64
C ASP A 308 23.24 8.30 1.29
N TYR A 309 24.41 8.71 1.82
CA TYR A 309 24.61 10.06 2.37
C TYR A 309 24.60 11.18 1.31
N SER A 310 24.74 10.85 0.03
CA SER A 310 24.80 11.84 -1.06
C SER A 310 23.43 12.15 -1.67
N VAL A 311 22.45 11.22 -1.60
CA VAL A 311 21.14 11.34 -2.27
C VAL A 311 20.27 12.35 -1.51
N ASN A 312 19.89 13.42 -2.21
CA ASN A 312 18.99 14.45 -1.68
C ASN A 312 17.52 14.07 -1.94
N LYS A 313 16.95 13.33 -0.99
CA LYS A 313 15.57 12.81 -1.05
C LYS A 313 14.54 13.93 -1.05
N GLU A 314 14.75 14.98 -0.24
CA GLU A 314 13.86 16.15 -0.19
C GLU A 314 13.77 16.83 -1.55
N ARG A 315 14.92 17.06 -2.22
CA ARG A 315 14.95 17.66 -3.56
C ARG A 315 14.21 16.78 -4.58
N ILE A 316 14.35 15.46 -4.49
CA ILE A 316 13.64 14.52 -5.35
C ILE A 316 12.13 14.63 -5.11
N ILE A 317 11.69 14.61 -3.85
CA ILE A 317 10.27 14.71 -3.47
C ILE A 317 9.68 16.05 -3.93
N ASP A 318 10.37 17.16 -3.70
CA ASP A 318 9.89 18.49 -4.11
C ASP A 318 9.77 18.61 -5.63
N SER A 319 10.75 18.08 -6.37
CA SER A 319 10.82 18.26 -7.82
C SER A 319 9.92 17.29 -8.60
N LEU A 320 9.79 16.04 -8.14
CA LEU A 320 9.11 14.98 -8.90
C LEU A 320 7.76 14.60 -8.33
N TYR A 321 7.48 14.93 -7.06
CA TYR A 321 6.26 14.55 -6.35
C TYR A 321 5.49 15.76 -5.81
N LEU A 322 5.87 17.01 -6.20
CA LEU A 322 5.23 18.25 -5.78
C LEU A 322 5.11 18.37 -4.25
N SER A 323 6.13 17.93 -3.53
CA SER A 323 6.18 17.81 -2.07
C SER A 323 5.12 16.85 -1.49
N GLN A 324 4.52 15.99 -2.32
CA GLN A 324 3.58 14.94 -1.89
C GLN A 324 4.30 13.59 -1.82
N GLY A 325 4.80 13.28 -0.65
CA GLY A 325 5.49 12.03 -0.37
C GLY A 325 6.09 12.06 1.02
N THR A 326 6.22 10.88 1.59
CA THR A 326 6.87 10.69 2.88
C THR A 326 8.29 10.20 2.64
N ILE A 327 9.29 10.91 3.22
CA ILE A 327 10.70 10.49 3.13
C ILE A 327 10.82 9.05 3.61
N ALA A 328 11.40 8.20 2.77
CA ALA A 328 11.66 6.82 3.12
C ALA A 328 13.07 6.63 3.64
N THR A 329 13.18 5.98 4.79
CA THR A 329 14.46 5.58 5.40
C THR A 329 14.56 4.07 5.53
N PHE A 330 13.44 3.39 5.30
CA PHE A 330 13.30 1.94 5.39
C PHE A 330 12.13 1.47 4.51
N PHE A 331 11.79 0.18 4.55
CA PHE A 331 10.69 -0.42 3.78
C PHE A 331 9.32 -0.33 4.47
N ILE A 332 9.24 0.30 5.62
CA ILE A 332 8.00 0.50 6.37
C ILE A 332 7.65 1.98 6.31
N ASN A 333 6.46 2.31 5.78
CA ASN A 333 5.96 3.68 5.81
C ASN A 333 5.65 4.08 7.25
N PRO A 334 6.33 5.10 7.82
CA PRO A 334 6.15 5.47 9.21
C PRO A 334 4.72 5.95 9.53
N LYS A 335 4.00 6.47 8.54
CA LYS A 335 2.61 6.94 8.70
C LYS A 335 1.57 5.82 8.62
N LEU A 336 1.94 4.65 8.08
CA LEU A 336 1.07 3.48 7.96
C LEU A 336 1.51 2.29 8.83
N SER A 337 2.45 2.50 9.74
CA SER A 337 3.05 1.44 10.55
C SER A 337 2.39 1.23 11.91
N SER A 338 1.34 1.98 12.24
CA SER A 338 0.71 1.94 13.57
C SER A 338 1.70 2.13 14.74
N GLY A 339 2.80 2.86 14.50
CA GLY A 339 3.84 3.13 15.48
C GLY A 339 4.96 2.08 15.57
N LEU A 340 4.91 1.01 14.79
CA LEU A 340 6.00 0.02 14.72
C LEU A 340 7.30 0.62 14.16
N PHE A 341 7.21 1.63 13.30
CA PHE A 341 8.32 2.37 12.73
C PHE A 341 7.96 3.84 12.57
N THR A 342 8.80 4.76 13.04
CA THR A 342 8.47 6.20 13.11
C THR A 342 9.55 7.13 12.55
N ARG A 343 10.55 6.59 11.83
CA ARG A 343 11.71 7.37 11.37
C ARG A 343 11.46 7.95 9.99
N GLU A 344 11.52 9.28 9.88
CA GLU A 344 11.34 10.04 8.64
C GLU A 344 12.57 10.93 8.30
N GLU A 345 13.66 10.86 9.08
CA GLU A 345 14.79 11.77 8.90
C GLU A 345 15.66 11.34 7.72
N SER A 346 15.95 12.28 6.82
CA SER A 346 16.96 12.10 5.77
C SER A 346 18.38 12.11 6.35
N TYR A 347 19.25 11.31 5.77
CA TYR A 347 20.66 11.23 6.17
C TYR A 347 21.58 11.99 5.21
N LEU A 348 21.07 12.93 4.44
CA LEU A 348 21.90 13.73 3.52
C LEU A 348 23.04 14.43 4.26
N SER A 349 24.27 14.13 3.88
CA SER A 349 25.47 14.77 4.40
C SER A 349 26.63 14.59 3.41
N VAL A 350 26.83 15.60 2.58
CA VAL A 350 27.94 15.63 1.61
C VAL A 350 29.30 15.46 2.29
N ASP A 351 29.53 16.15 3.43
CA ASP A 351 30.78 16.05 4.17
C ASP A 351 31.03 14.64 4.72
N THR A 352 29.96 13.98 5.20
CA THR A 352 30.04 12.60 5.67
C THR A 352 30.36 11.65 4.50
N ALA A 353 29.69 11.82 3.37
CA ALA A 353 29.96 11.02 2.17
C ALA A 353 31.40 11.17 1.68
N VAL A 354 31.91 12.42 1.60
CA VAL A 354 33.29 12.71 1.23
C VAL A 354 34.27 12.04 2.21
N SER A 355 34.04 12.19 3.53
CA SER A 355 34.89 11.58 4.57
C SER A 355 34.92 10.04 4.46
N ILE A 356 33.79 9.41 4.17
CA ILE A 356 33.72 7.95 3.96
C ILE A 356 34.53 7.54 2.74
N LEU A 357 34.36 8.25 1.61
CA LEU A 357 35.09 7.96 0.37
C LEU A 357 36.59 8.11 0.53
N GLU A 358 37.07 9.18 1.20
CA GLU A 358 38.49 9.40 1.44
C GLU A 358 39.09 8.33 2.33
N LYS A 359 38.44 7.98 3.43
CA LYS A 359 38.87 6.90 4.34
C LYS A 359 38.83 5.53 3.64
N GLY A 360 37.86 5.34 2.77
CA GLY A 360 37.70 4.14 1.96
C GLY A 360 38.73 4.01 0.83
N GLY A 361 39.57 5.04 0.58
CA GLY A 361 40.59 5.02 -0.46
C GLY A 361 40.14 5.50 -1.85
N TYR A 362 38.96 6.04 -1.97
CA TYR A 362 38.46 6.68 -3.18
C TYR A 362 38.94 8.13 -3.26
N ARG A 363 39.85 8.44 -4.18
CA ARG A 363 40.49 9.76 -4.28
C ARG A 363 40.48 10.24 -5.73
N ASP A 364 40.39 11.54 -5.93
CA ASP A 364 40.64 12.20 -7.21
C ASP A 364 42.17 12.30 -7.39
N ILE A 365 42.74 11.41 -8.18
CA ILE A 365 44.21 11.27 -8.34
C ILE A 365 44.70 12.12 -9.50
N ASP A 366 43.93 12.24 -10.58
CA ASP A 366 44.33 12.97 -11.79
C ASP A 366 43.82 14.43 -11.81
N GLY A 367 42.95 14.82 -10.87
CA GLY A 367 42.45 16.18 -10.70
C GLY A 367 41.31 16.54 -11.66
N ASP A 368 40.62 15.55 -12.24
CA ASP A 368 39.48 15.76 -13.16
C ASP A 368 38.15 16.07 -12.44
N GLY A 369 38.17 16.04 -11.08
CA GLY A 369 37.01 16.28 -10.23
C GLY A 369 36.19 15.02 -9.93
N TYR A 370 36.63 13.86 -10.42
CA TYR A 370 36.04 12.57 -10.10
C TYR A 370 37.06 11.68 -9.35
N ARG A 371 36.53 10.78 -8.56
CA ARG A 371 37.34 9.85 -7.75
C ARG A 371 37.62 8.58 -8.53
N GLU A 372 38.84 8.05 -8.41
CA GLU A 372 39.21 6.73 -8.87
C GLU A 372 38.77 5.65 -7.86
N ASN A 373 38.72 4.40 -8.34
CA ASN A 373 38.59 3.22 -7.49
C ASN A 373 39.85 3.04 -6.60
N LYS A 374 39.79 2.11 -5.65
CA LYS A 374 40.87 1.86 -4.68
C LYS A 374 42.21 1.47 -5.32
N ASP A 375 42.18 0.96 -6.55
CA ASP A 375 43.36 0.56 -7.33
C ASP A 375 43.88 1.68 -8.22
N GLY A 376 43.27 2.87 -8.18
CA GLY A 376 43.62 4.03 -8.99
C GLY A 376 43.07 4.00 -10.42
N GLY A 377 42.20 3.05 -10.74
CA GLY A 377 41.52 3.01 -12.03
C GLY A 377 40.20 3.80 -12.05
N PRO A 378 39.61 4.03 -13.24
CA PRO A 378 38.39 4.81 -13.38
C PRO A 378 37.24 4.23 -12.55
N LEU A 379 36.50 5.10 -11.82
CA LEU A 379 35.28 4.75 -11.09
C LEU A 379 34.08 5.34 -11.81
N VAL A 380 33.34 4.51 -12.54
CA VAL A 380 32.11 4.91 -13.21
C VAL A 380 30.98 3.99 -12.75
N LEU A 381 29.98 4.59 -12.15
CA LEU A 381 28.78 3.90 -11.67
C LEU A 381 27.67 3.98 -12.73
N HIS A 382 26.86 2.93 -12.82
CA HIS A 382 25.75 2.85 -13.76
C HIS A 382 24.42 2.72 -13.02
N ILE A 383 23.46 3.59 -13.37
CA ILE A 383 22.10 3.61 -12.79
C ILE A 383 21.11 3.14 -13.85
N LEU A 384 20.49 2.00 -13.62
CA LEU A 384 19.43 1.45 -14.45
C LEU A 384 18.10 2.10 -14.06
N ALA A 385 17.32 2.58 -15.04
CA ALA A 385 15.96 3.07 -14.84
C ALA A 385 15.06 2.58 -15.98
N ASN A 386 13.74 2.49 -15.70
CA ASN A 386 12.76 2.09 -16.70
C ASN A 386 12.72 3.14 -17.85
N PRO A 387 13.04 2.77 -19.10
CA PRO A 387 13.07 3.70 -20.22
C PRO A 387 11.69 4.28 -20.58
N LEU A 388 10.61 3.63 -20.20
CA LEU A 388 9.24 4.08 -20.43
C LEU A 388 8.69 4.97 -19.29
N ASN A 389 9.43 5.12 -18.19
CA ASN A 389 9.05 5.94 -17.07
C ASN A 389 9.96 7.17 -16.95
N HIS A 390 9.53 8.29 -17.54
CA HIS A 390 10.29 9.53 -17.54
C HIS A 390 10.58 10.08 -16.14
N ARG A 391 9.68 9.86 -15.15
CA ARG A 391 9.90 10.27 -13.76
C ARG A 391 11.08 9.52 -13.16
N MET A 392 11.11 8.18 -13.28
CA MET A 392 12.23 7.37 -12.79
C MET A 392 13.55 7.69 -13.51
N GLN A 393 13.51 8.04 -14.80
CA GLN A 393 14.71 8.50 -15.51
C GLN A 393 15.21 9.84 -14.96
N THR A 394 14.31 10.79 -14.70
CA THR A 394 14.67 12.07 -14.09
C THR A 394 15.19 11.87 -12.67
N GLU A 395 14.59 10.98 -11.89
CA GLU A 395 15.06 10.61 -10.55
C GLU A 395 16.48 10.03 -10.60
N ALA A 396 16.75 9.08 -11.50
CA ALA A 396 18.09 8.52 -11.71
C ALA A 396 19.10 9.60 -12.11
N GLN A 397 18.72 10.57 -12.95
CA GLN A 397 19.58 11.70 -13.31
C GLN A 397 19.85 12.61 -12.12
N MET A 398 18.83 12.91 -11.29
CA MET A 398 19.00 13.69 -10.08
C MET A 398 19.94 13.02 -9.08
N ILE A 399 19.86 11.69 -8.95
CA ILE A 399 20.81 10.91 -8.14
C ILE A 399 22.23 11.03 -8.72
N ALA A 400 22.40 10.87 -10.03
CA ALA A 400 23.72 11.03 -10.67
C ALA A 400 24.31 12.44 -10.44
N ASP A 401 23.50 13.48 -10.48
CA ASP A 401 23.90 14.86 -10.19
C ASP A 401 24.31 15.05 -8.71
N ASP A 402 23.65 14.36 -7.79
CA ASP A 402 24.04 14.38 -6.38
C ASP A 402 25.37 13.64 -6.15
N LEU A 403 25.58 12.49 -6.78
CA LEU A 403 26.84 11.74 -6.73
C LEU A 403 28.02 12.55 -7.26
N LYS A 404 27.80 13.37 -8.28
CA LYS A 404 28.83 14.27 -8.82
C LYS A 404 29.34 15.26 -7.77
N LYS A 405 28.50 15.71 -6.82
CA LYS A 405 28.90 16.66 -5.76
C LYS A 405 29.93 16.10 -4.80
N VAL A 406 30.01 14.76 -4.71
CA VAL A 406 30.99 14.04 -3.89
C VAL A 406 32.12 13.43 -4.71
N GLY A 407 32.21 13.79 -6.00
CA GLY A 407 33.24 13.30 -6.92
C GLY A 407 32.99 11.88 -7.47
N LEU A 408 31.77 11.36 -7.38
CA LEU A 408 31.42 10.07 -7.98
C LEU A 408 30.80 10.29 -9.36
N LYS A 409 31.36 9.62 -10.37
CA LYS A 409 30.85 9.65 -11.76
C LYS A 409 29.77 8.60 -11.94
N ALA A 410 28.54 9.03 -12.21
CA ALA A 410 27.43 8.12 -12.49
C ALA A 410 26.83 8.39 -13.87
N ARG A 411 26.37 7.35 -14.54
CA ARG A 411 25.71 7.40 -15.86
C ARG A 411 24.43 6.59 -15.83
N LEU A 412 23.41 7.07 -16.54
CA LEU A 412 22.20 6.29 -16.75
C LEU A 412 22.51 5.15 -17.73
N GLN A 413 22.06 3.96 -17.37
CA GLN A 413 22.09 2.77 -18.22
C GLN A 413 20.72 2.60 -18.87
N THR A 414 20.61 2.72 -20.17
CA THR A 414 19.41 2.46 -20.95
C THR A 414 19.32 0.97 -21.26
N VAL A 415 18.19 0.35 -20.97
CA VAL A 415 17.87 -1.02 -21.38
C VAL A 415 17.11 -0.96 -22.70
N GLY A 416 17.51 -1.71 -23.70
CA GLY A 416 16.75 -1.92 -24.93
C GLY A 416 16.88 -0.89 -26.04
N ALA A 417 17.77 0.12 -25.91
CA ALA A 417 18.15 0.98 -27.03
C ALA A 417 19.47 0.53 -27.63
N GLU A 418 19.47 -0.56 -28.41
CA GLU A 418 20.41 -0.61 -29.51
C GLU A 418 19.85 0.33 -30.58
N THR A 419 20.54 1.44 -30.85
CA THR A 419 20.34 2.25 -32.07
C THR A 419 20.37 1.29 -33.25
N PRO A 420 19.37 1.33 -34.16
CA PRO A 420 19.51 0.61 -35.43
C PRO A 420 20.74 1.17 -36.14
N GLU A 421 21.75 0.35 -36.37
CA GLU A 421 22.72 0.66 -37.42
C GLU A 421 21.92 0.72 -38.72
N GLU A 422 21.85 1.89 -39.33
CA GLU A 422 21.27 2.05 -40.66
C GLU A 422 21.86 1.02 -41.59
N GLY A 423 21.06 0.07 -42.07
CA GLY A 423 21.35 -0.68 -43.28
C GLY A 423 21.50 -2.19 -43.15
N LYS A 424 21.02 -2.90 -42.12
CA LYS A 424 20.93 -4.38 -42.13
C LYS A 424 19.60 -4.88 -41.55
N GLU A 425 18.62 -5.01 -42.43
CA GLU A 425 17.46 -5.89 -42.20
C GLU A 425 17.93 -7.33 -42.38
N GLU A 426 18.25 -8.06 -41.32
CA GLU A 426 18.24 -9.51 -41.30
C GLU A 426 16.86 -10.00 -40.91
N GLU A 427 16.11 -10.48 -41.88
CA GLU A 427 14.85 -11.21 -41.67
C GLU A 427 15.08 -12.41 -40.74
N GLY A 428 14.34 -12.47 -39.63
CA GLY A 428 14.06 -13.70 -38.91
C GLY A 428 14.73 -13.94 -37.57
N LYS A 429 15.46 -13.00 -36.97
CA LYS A 429 15.91 -13.11 -35.57
C LYS A 429 15.36 -11.95 -34.74
N THR A 430 14.30 -12.21 -33.95
CA THR A 430 13.89 -11.34 -32.85
C THR A 430 15.07 -11.26 -31.88
N LYS A 431 15.90 -10.21 -31.98
CA LYS A 431 16.87 -9.88 -30.93
C LYS A 431 16.07 -9.65 -29.66
N GLN A 432 16.22 -10.54 -28.67
CA GLN A 432 15.68 -10.32 -27.33
C GLN A 432 16.35 -9.06 -26.79
N THR A 433 15.62 -7.93 -26.87
CA THR A 433 15.93 -6.75 -26.08
C THR A 433 15.84 -7.18 -24.62
N LYS A 434 16.95 -7.12 -23.89
CA LYS A 434 16.92 -7.35 -22.43
C LYS A 434 16.06 -6.24 -21.84
N ASP A 435 14.84 -6.57 -21.44
CA ASP A 435 13.98 -5.66 -20.71
C ASP A 435 14.49 -5.42 -19.28
N LEU A 436 13.92 -4.45 -18.59
CA LEU A 436 14.29 -4.11 -17.21
C LEU A 436 14.22 -5.35 -16.29
N ALA A 437 13.13 -6.12 -16.37
CA ALA A 437 12.91 -7.30 -15.54
C ALA A 437 13.98 -8.37 -15.77
N SER A 438 14.35 -8.63 -17.02
CA SER A 438 15.42 -9.56 -17.37
C SER A 438 16.78 -9.09 -16.85
N SER A 439 17.07 -7.80 -16.90
CA SER A 439 18.32 -7.22 -16.38
C SER A 439 18.42 -7.35 -14.87
N LEU A 440 17.33 -7.07 -14.15
CA LEU A 440 17.25 -7.22 -12.70
C LEU A 440 17.39 -8.70 -12.30
N LYS A 441 16.66 -9.59 -12.97
CA LYS A 441 16.71 -11.03 -12.70
C LYS A 441 18.08 -11.64 -12.94
N SER A 442 18.75 -11.25 -14.04
CA SER A 442 20.10 -11.74 -14.36
C SER A 442 21.21 -11.08 -13.53
N GLY A 443 20.94 -9.96 -12.85
CA GLY A 443 21.95 -9.16 -12.16
C GLY A 443 22.85 -8.35 -13.12
N SER A 444 22.39 -8.07 -14.32
CA SER A 444 23.10 -7.25 -15.32
C SER A 444 22.89 -5.75 -15.07
N TYR A 445 23.16 -5.29 -13.85
CA TYR A 445 23.09 -3.90 -13.40
C TYR A 445 24.01 -3.67 -12.21
N GLN A 446 24.38 -2.43 -11.96
CA GLN A 446 25.06 -1.99 -10.73
C GLN A 446 24.08 -1.38 -9.74
N MET A 447 23.43 -0.32 -10.14
CA MET A 447 22.37 0.34 -9.36
C MET A 447 21.10 0.40 -10.20
N ALA A 448 19.92 0.37 -9.56
CA ALA A 448 18.64 0.51 -10.26
C ALA A 448 17.66 1.36 -9.46
N VAL A 449 17.01 2.33 -10.12
CA VAL A 449 15.86 3.05 -9.55
C VAL A 449 14.60 2.25 -9.84
N LEU A 450 13.88 1.88 -8.79
CA LEU A 450 12.75 0.96 -8.83
C LEU A 450 11.59 1.43 -7.94
N GLY A 451 10.37 1.23 -8.42
CA GLY A 451 9.17 1.27 -7.59
C GLY A 451 8.90 -0.10 -6.99
N MET A 452 8.63 -0.16 -5.70
CA MET A 452 8.18 -1.35 -4.97
C MET A 452 6.78 -1.10 -4.44
N ASP A 453 5.87 -2.02 -4.71
CA ASP A 453 4.50 -1.97 -4.18
C ASP A 453 4.35 -3.02 -3.07
N PHE A 454 4.11 -2.54 -1.86
CA PHE A 454 3.78 -3.35 -0.70
C PHE A 454 2.29 -3.17 -0.42
N SER A 455 1.45 -3.86 -1.17
CA SER A 455 -0.01 -3.68 -1.18
C SER A 455 -0.71 -3.83 0.18
N ALA A 456 -0.04 -4.42 1.17
CA ALA A 456 -0.56 -4.54 2.53
C ALA A 456 0.52 -4.17 3.56
N VAL A 457 1.15 -5.13 4.23
CA VAL A 457 2.27 -4.88 5.15
C VAL A 457 3.58 -5.18 4.42
N ALA A 458 4.60 -4.35 4.63
CA ALA A 458 5.91 -4.58 4.07
C ALA A 458 6.46 -5.92 4.58
N ASP A 459 6.49 -6.93 3.70
CA ASP A 459 7.19 -8.18 4.00
C ASP A 459 8.69 -7.96 3.90
N LEU A 460 9.31 -7.60 5.02
CA LEU A 460 10.74 -7.35 5.11
C LEU A 460 11.58 -8.57 4.70
N HIS A 461 11.06 -9.80 4.89
CA HIS A 461 11.76 -11.00 4.46
C HIS A 461 11.81 -11.10 2.93
N ALA A 462 10.75 -10.69 2.24
CA ALA A 462 10.74 -10.71 0.77
C ALA A 462 11.85 -9.81 0.18
N VAL A 463 12.17 -8.71 0.84
CA VAL A 463 13.15 -7.71 0.34
C VAL A 463 14.55 -7.92 0.91
N LEU A 464 14.67 -8.21 2.21
CA LEU A 464 15.95 -8.26 2.94
C LEU A 464 16.43 -9.68 3.23
N GLY A 465 15.57 -10.68 3.11
CA GLY A 465 15.94 -12.08 3.27
C GLY A 465 16.80 -12.57 2.10
N SER A 466 17.81 -13.39 2.37
CA SER A 466 18.73 -13.90 1.33
C SER A 466 18.01 -14.69 0.23
N SER A 467 16.87 -15.32 0.54
CA SER A 467 15.99 -16.03 -0.40
C SER A 467 14.71 -15.27 -0.73
N GLY A 468 14.65 -13.97 -0.39
CA GLY A 468 13.46 -13.15 -0.58
C GLY A 468 13.09 -12.97 -2.06
N SER A 469 11.80 -13.09 -2.37
CA SER A 469 11.30 -13.01 -3.76
C SER A 469 11.47 -11.63 -4.39
N MET A 470 11.60 -10.57 -3.58
CA MET A 470 11.82 -9.19 -3.97
C MET A 470 13.23 -8.69 -3.64
N ASN A 471 14.15 -9.59 -3.28
CA ASN A 471 15.54 -9.24 -2.98
C ASN A 471 16.32 -8.94 -4.28
N ILE A 472 15.99 -7.82 -4.89
CA ILE A 472 16.65 -7.33 -6.11
C ILE A 472 18.14 -7.04 -5.84
N SER A 473 18.46 -6.56 -4.64
CA SER A 473 19.83 -6.23 -4.23
C SER A 473 20.79 -7.44 -4.16
N ARG A 474 20.30 -8.69 -4.17
CA ARG A 474 21.10 -9.90 -3.93
C ARG A 474 21.80 -9.89 -2.57
N TYR A 475 21.26 -9.14 -1.64
CA TYR A 475 21.77 -9.01 -0.29
C TYR A 475 21.64 -10.33 0.48
N GLY A 476 22.64 -10.63 1.30
CA GLY A 476 22.66 -11.79 2.18
C GLY A 476 23.38 -11.48 3.48
N ASN A 477 22.70 -11.73 4.61
CA ASN A 477 23.25 -11.58 5.96
C ASN A 477 22.52 -12.57 6.89
N GLU A 478 23.29 -13.47 7.53
CA GLU A 478 22.71 -14.53 8.39
C GLU A 478 21.95 -13.94 9.57
N LYS A 479 22.51 -12.91 10.24
CA LYS A 479 21.82 -12.28 11.38
C LYS A 479 20.53 -11.57 10.97
N MET A 480 20.50 -10.99 9.78
CA MET A 480 19.29 -10.43 9.19
C MET A 480 18.24 -11.53 9.00
N ASN A 481 18.63 -12.67 8.40
CA ASN A 481 17.71 -13.79 8.18
C ASN A 481 17.11 -14.33 9.48
N GLU A 482 17.91 -14.43 10.55
CA GLU A 482 17.44 -14.84 11.89
C GLU A 482 16.38 -13.87 12.42
N LEU A 483 16.68 -12.56 12.42
CA LEU A 483 15.76 -11.53 12.93
C LEU A 483 14.47 -11.45 12.09
N LEU A 484 14.56 -11.62 10.77
CA LEU A 484 13.39 -11.65 9.89
C LEU A 484 12.49 -12.86 10.17
N LYS A 485 13.09 -14.00 10.54
CA LYS A 485 12.35 -15.18 10.96
C LYS A 485 11.66 -14.95 12.31
N GLU A 486 12.39 -14.40 13.30
CA GLU A 486 11.82 -14.05 14.60
C GLU A 486 10.66 -13.06 14.44
N LEU A 487 10.82 -12.00 13.63
CA LEU A 487 9.76 -11.01 13.36
C LEU A 487 8.50 -11.64 12.74
N ARG A 488 8.66 -12.59 11.84
CA ARG A 488 7.54 -13.29 11.22
C ARG A 488 6.67 -14.04 12.22
N GLU A 489 7.29 -14.60 13.27
CA GLU A 489 6.64 -15.44 14.27
C GLU A 489 6.14 -14.63 15.50
N GLU A 490 6.59 -13.39 15.69
CA GLU A 490 6.28 -12.54 16.84
C GLU A 490 4.90 -11.87 16.69
N GLN A 491 4.03 -12.01 17.69
CA GLN A 491 2.69 -11.43 17.72
C GLN A 491 2.57 -10.19 18.61
N ASP A 492 3.48 -10.03 19.61
CA ASP A 492 3.46 -8.87 20.48
C ASP A 492 4.02 -7.62 19.77
N PRO A 493 3.25 -6.51 19.67
CA PRO A 493 3.67 -5.32 18.93
C PRO A 493 4.93 -4.65 19.48
N GLU A 494 5.18 -4.69 20.80
CA GLU A 494 6.38 -4.08 21.38
C GLU A 494 7.62 -4.91 21.02
N ASN A 495 7.52 -6.23 21.07
CA ASN A 495 8.59 -7.13 20.61
C ASN A 495 8.83 -6.98 19.09
N GLN A 496 7.78 -6.88 18.28
CA GLN A 496 7.90 -6.59 16.85
C GLN A 496 8.69 -5.31 16.60
N LYS A 497 8.39 -4.24 17.34
CA LYS A 497 9.08 -2.97 17.25
C LYS A 497 10.57 -3.08 17.59
N GLU A 498 10.91 -3.84 18.65
CA GLU A 498 12.31 -4.10 19.00
C GLU A 498 13.05 -4.89 17.90
N LEU A 499 12.40 -5.88 17.32
CA LEU A 499 12.95 -6.66 16.21
C LEU A 499 13.16 -5.78 14.97
N ILE A 500 12.19 -4.96 14.63
CA ILE A 500 12.28 -3.99 13.51
C ILE A 500 13.44 -3.02 13.75
N ASP A 501 13.65 -2.53 14.97
CA ASP A 501 14.80 -1.67 15.31
C ASP A 501 16.14 -2.39 15.14
N LYS A 502 16.25 -3.67 15.52
CA LYS A 502 17.44 -4.48 15.31
C LYS A 502 17.71 -4.71 13.82
N ILE A 503 16.68 -5.04 13.05
CA ILE A 503 16.72 -5.21 11.59
C ILE A 503 17.17 -3.89 10.93
N TYR A 504 16.57 -2.76 11.32
CA TYR A 504 16.92 -1.45 10.80
C TYR A 504 18.39 -1.07 11.05
N LYS A 505 18.94 -1.38 12.24
CA LYS A 505 20.36 -1.13 12.54
C LYS A 505 21.29 -1.90 11.60
N ILE A 506 20.98 -3.16 11.30
CA ILE A 506 21.76 -3.95 10.32
C ILE A 506 21.58 -3.37 8.91
N PHE A 507 20.36 -3.04 8.53
CA PHE A 507 20.07 -2.40 7.24
C PHE A 507 20.89 -1.12 7.04
N ARG A 508 20.92 -0.23 8.05
CA ARG A 508 21.72 1.02 8.02
C ARG A 508 23.22 0.79 7.99
N LYS A 509 23.69 -0.31 8.55
CA LYS A 509 25.10 -0.70 8.49
C LYS A 509 25.50 -1.22 7.13
N ASP A 510 24.67 -2.08 6.52
CA ASP A 510 25.00 -2.83 5.29
C ASP A 510 24.56 -2.11 4.00
N VAL A 511 23.56 -1.24 4.08
CA VAL A 511 23.00 -0.39 3.00
C VAL A 511 22.78 -1.17 1.68
N PRO A 512 21.92 -2.17 1.65
CA PRO A 512 21.61 -2.86 0.39
C PRO A 512 20.73 -2.04 -0.55
N TYR A 513 20.03 -1.03 -0.03
CA TYR A 513 19.15 -0.12 -0.75
C TYR A 513 19.26 1.28 -0.16
N VAL A 514 18.92 2.30 -0.96
CA VAL A 514 18.58 3.65 -0.51
C VAL A 514 17.08 3.85 -0.74
N PRO A 515 16.22 3.69 0.29
CA PRO A 515 14.81 4.06 0.19
C PRO A 515 14.71 5.58 -0.02
N ILE A 516 13.84 6.04 -0.92
CA ILE A 516 13.78 7.45 -1.32
C ILE A 516 12.49 8.09 -0.84
N VAL A 517 11.34 7.59 -1.32
CA VAL A 517 10.04 8.18 -1.01
C VAL A 517 8.93 7.13 -0.99
N PHE A 518 8.03 7.21 0.00
CA PHE A 518 6.70 6.63 -0.10
C PHE A 518 5.80 7.61 -0.83
N LYS A 519 5.22 7.18 -1.94
CA LYS A 519 4.32 8.02 -2.74
C LYS A 519 2.99 8.20 -2.03
N GLN A 520 2.42 9.38 -2.16
CA GLN A 520 1.03 9.63 -1.82
C GLN A 520 0.18 9.56 -3.08
N ASN A 521 -1.02 9.02 -2.94
CA ASN A 521 -2.04 9.10 -3.97
C ASN A 521 -3.08 10.16 -3.59
N VAL A 522 -3.86 10.58 -4.56
CA VAL A 522 -4.87 11.62 -4.40
C VAL A 522 -6.21 11.13 -4.92
N LEU A 523 -7.26 11.32 -4.12
CA LEU A 523 -8.64 11.18 -4.56
C LEU A 523 -9.20 12.57 -4.86
N VAL A 524 -9.62 12.79 -6.09
CA VAL A 524 -10.30 14.02 -6.51
C VAL A 524 -11.80 13.73 -6.58
N CYS A 525 -12.59 14.49 -5.82
CA CYS A 525 -14.04 14.37 -5.74
C CYS A 525 -14.73 15.58 -6.38
N GLY A 526 -15.76 15.31 -7.17
CA GLY A 526 -16.54 16.34 -7.86
C GLY A 526 -17.41 17.19 -6.91
N PRO A 527 -17.89 18.36 -7.39
CA PRO A 527 -18.65 19.32 -6.56
C PRO A 527 -20.03 18.81 -6.13
N ASN A 528 -20.55 17.80 -6.79
CA ASN A 528 -21.81 17.15 -6.46
C ASN A 528 -21.74 16.20 -5.25
N ILE A 529 -20.53 15.83 -4.82
CA ILE A 529 -20.33 15.03 -3.60
C ILE A 529 -20.41 15.96 -2.37
N LYS A 530 -21.35 15.69 -1.47
CA LYS A 530 -21.44 16.28 -0.14
C LYS A 530 -20.84 15.33 0.89
N GLY A 531 -20.30 15.86 1.98
CA GLY A 531 -19.55 15.08 2.95
C GLY A 531 -18.07 15.00 2.58
N LEU A 532 -17.34 14.11 3.25
CA LEU A 532 -15.90 13.95 3.11
C LEU A 532 -15.55 12.48 2.92
N MET A 533 -14.94 12.16 1.78
CA MET A 533 -14.26 10.88 1.59
C MET A 533 -12.96 10.89 2.40
N ARG A 534 -12.61 9.74 2.98
CA ARG A 534 -11.37 9.56 3.74
C ARG A 534 -10.55 8.41 3.14
N PRO A 535 -10.10 8.54 1.89
CA PRO A 535 -9.36 7.47 1.21
C PRO A 535 -8.11 7.09 2.00
N ASN A 536 -7.73 5.83 1.90
CA ASN A 536 -6.48 5.34 2.47
C ASN A 536 -5.85 4.29 1.54
N ALA A 537 -4.67 3.79 1.88
CA ALA A 537 -3.92 2.81 1.09
C ALA A 537 -4.72 1.54 0.75
N TYR A 538 -5.71 1.21 1.56
CA TYR A 538 -6.45 -0.06 1.51
C TYR A 538 -7.86 0.08 0.94
N SER A 539 -8.43 1.29 0.98
CA SER A 539 -9.74 1.60 0.41
C SER A 539 -9.87 3.07 0.02
N ILE A 540 -10.01 3.31 -1.28
CA ILE A 540 -10.35 4.65 -1.80
C ILE A 540 -11.80 5.03 -1.48
N TYR A 541 -12.65 4.06 -1.14
CA TYR A 541 -14.07 4.24 -0.80
C TYR A 541 -14.31 4.44 0.69
N ASN A 542 -13.27 4.51 1.52
CA ASN A 542 -13.42 4.78 2.94
C ASN A 542 -14.12 6.13 3.17
N GLY A 543 -15.15 6.17 4.04
CA GLY A 543 -16.03 7.32 4.26
C GLY A 543 -17.19 7.42 3.26
N ILE A 544 -17.45 6.40 2.43
CA ILE A 544 -18.57 6.39 1.48
C ILE A 544 -19.94 6.41 2.17
N ASP A 545 -20.02 5.94 3.40
CA ASP A 545 -21.21 5.98 4.26
C ASP A 545 -21.54 7.39 4.76
N ASP A 546 -20.57 8.31 4.75
CA ASP A 546 -20.71 9.71 5.22
C ASP A 546 -20.97 10.71 4.08
N ILE A 547 -21.10 10.25 2.84
CA ILE A 547 -21.33 11.13 1.69
C ILE A 547 -22.70 10.97 1.08
N SER A 548 -23.21 12.05 0.48
CA SER A 548 -24.37 12.06 -0.40
C SER A 548 -24.04 12.71 -1.74
N VAL A 549 -24.82 12.40 -2.77
CA VAL A 549 -24.62 12.94 -4.12
C VAL A 549 -25.82 13.78 -4.54
N ILE A 550 -25.58 15.06 -4.83
CA ILE A 550 -26.63 15.94 -5.33
C ILE A 550 -27.03 15.48 -6.74
N LYS A 551 -28.31 15.21 -6.95
CA LYS A 551 -28.85 14.88 -8.27
C LYS A 551 -28.52 15.98 -9.26
N LYS A 552 -27.81 15.67 -10.34
CA LYS A 552 -27.63 16.59 -11.48
C LYS A 552 -29.02 16.81 -12.09
N GLU A 553 -29.52 18.06 -12.09
CA GLU A 553 -30.73 18.40 -12.86
C GLU A 553 -30.43 18.07 -14.33
N THR A 554 -31.12 17.07 -14.86
CA THR A 554 -31.12 16.82 -16.29
C THR A 554 -31.84 17.99 -16.95
N HIS A 555 -31.08 18.93 -17.50
CA HIS A 555 -31.65 19.92 -18.43
C HIS A 555 -32.30 19.13 -19.57
N LYS A 556 -33.60 18.90 -19.46
CA LYS A 556 -34.43 18.51 -20.60
C LYS A 556 -34.32 19.65 -21.58
N ASN A 557 -33.52 19.46 -22.64
CA ASN A 557 -33.60 20.31 -23.82
C ASN A 557 -35.05 20.27 -24.33
N THR A 558 -35.86 21.20 -23.87
CA THR A 558 -37.15 21.53 -24.50
C THR A 558 -36.83 22.23 -25.80
N THR A 559 -36.57 21.45 -26.85
CA THR A 559 -36.71 21.93 -28.21
C THR A 559 -38.15 22.32 -28.38
N LYS A 560 -38.46 23.60 -28.20
CA LYS A 560 -39.72 24.17 -28.68
C LYS A 560 -39.71 24.04 -30.23
N LYS A 561 -40.67 23.25 -30.71
CA LYS A 561 -41.05 23.27 -32.11
C LYS A 561 -41.62 24.63 -32.51
#